data_42004bf3363d388c0c411cd5705def8a
#
_entry.id   42004bf3363d388c0c411cd5705def8a
#
_cell.length_a   1.000
_cell.length_b   1.000
_cell.length_c   1.000
_cell.angle_alpha   90.00
_cell.angle_beta   90.00
_cell.angle_gamma   90.00
#
_symmetry.space_group_name_H-M   'P 1'
#
loop_
_entity.id
_entity.type
_entity.pdbx_description
1 polymer ?
#
loop_
_entity_poly.entity_id
_entity_poly.type
_entity_poly.pdbx_seq_one_letter_code
_entity_poly.pdbx_strand_id
1 'polypeptide(L)'
;MNMNSEQQYIDLYQSHRDTVHRHAPACMNALRDRALEDLRREGFPTVASEYYKYTNMQEAFAPDYGLNLDRRPVDVNTSDLFRCNVPNLSATPCFVINDTFYSDGRLEASLPAGVYVGSIAGFAERHPEQAARYYGQASHTNHDAIAALNTLFAQDGLVVYVPTGVALEQPVQLINLFRSTERLMANRRILFVVEDGASAKLLVCDHSMGDTDFLSTEVVEIIAGRDAVVDYYDLEESSIRTRRFSSLFVEQEAGSNVLVNGITLNNGQTRNNYRARINGEGAELTLCGMAIEDREQRVDTYSHISHRVPRCTSNELFKYVLDDRAVGAFAGRILVCEGADKTEAYQTNRNICMTREARMYSKPQLEIYADDVKCSHGMTTGQLDEQALFYMQSRGIPLSEARMMLSVAFTSDVIDRVRLEPLKERLRTLVERRFRGEPARCAGCEHANGGSVKG
;
A
#
# COMPACT_ATOMS: atom_id res chain seq x y z
N MET A 1 16.94 -15.31 -27.57
CA MET A 1 17.32 -14.91 -26.20
C MET A 1 16.11 -14.18 -25.63
N ASN A 2 15.45 -14.72 -24.63
CA ASN A 2 14.46 -13.92 -23.91
C ASN A 2 15.22 -12.80 -23.20
N MET A 3 15.11 -11.55 -23.71
CA MET A 3 15.59 -10.40 -22.97
C MET A 3 14.86 -10.39 -21.64
N ASN A 4 15.58 -10.21 -20.54
CA ASN A 4 14.98 -9.98 -19.25
C ASN A 4 14.15 -8.69 -19.32
N SER A 5 12.95 -8.70 -18.76
CA SER A 5 12.03 -7.56 -18.92
C SER A 5 12.53 -6.27 -18.26
N GLU A 6 13.42 -6.33 -17.28
CA GLU A 6 14.07 -5.15 -16.71
C GLU A 6 14.95 -4.40 -17.72
N GLN A 7 15.50 -5.08 -18.73
CA GLN A 7 16.39 -4.45 -19.69
C GLN A 7 15.69 -3.35 -20.50
N GLN A 8 14.41 -3.55 -20.87
CA GLN A 8 13.65 -2.52 -21.58
C GLN A 8 13.53 -1.22 -20.76
N TYR A 9 13.36 -1.33 -19.43
CA TYR A 9 13.28 -0.15 -18.55
C TYR A 9 14.64 0.49 -18.32
N ILE A 10 15.72 -0.31 -18.25
CA ILE A 10 17.08 0.20 -18.15
C ILE A 10 17.43 1.02 -19.42
N ASP A 11 17.14 0.47 -20.60
CA ASP A 11 17.41 1.14 -21.87
C ASP A 11 16.55 2.39 -22.04
N LEU A 12 15.27 2.33 -21.64
CA LEU A 12 14.35 3.46 -21.64
C LEU A 12 14.85 4.60 -20.73
N TYR A 13 15.26 4.27 -19.50
CA TYR A 13 15.79 5.26 -18.58
C TYR A 13 17.07 5.92 -19.13
N GLN A 14 18.01 5.12 -19.67
CA GLN A 14 19.26 5.65 -20.21
C GLN A 14 19.03 6.58 -21.40
N SER A 15 18.10 6.24 -22.30
CA SER A 15 17.77 7.08 -23.45
C SER A 15 17.00 8.36 -23.09
N HIS A 16 16.31 8.40 -21.94
CA HIS A 16 15.50 9.54 -21.51
C HIS A 16 15.95 10.13 -20.17
N ARG A 17 17.18 9.86 -19.75
CA ARG A 17 17.74 10.30 -18.45
C ARG A 17 17.55 11.80 -18.23
N ASP A 18 17.92 12.61 -19.22
CA ASP A 18 17.83 14.08 -19.11
C ASP A 18 16.39 14.57 -18.96
N THR A 19 15.44 13.93 -19.62
CA THR A 19 14.01 14.24 -19.50
C THR A 19 13.52 13.94 -18.09
N VAL A 20 13.81 12.74 -17.57
CA VAL A 20 13.41 12.34 -16.22
C VAL A 20 14.04 13.24 -15.16
N HIS A 21 15.34 13.58 -15.32
CA HIS A 21 16.06 14.44 -14.37
C HIS A 21 15.55 15.88 -14.36
N ARG A 22 15.12 16.41 -15.51
CA ARG A 22 14.61 17.78 -15.65
C ARG A 22 13.34 18.01 -14.84
N HIS A 23 12.50 16.99 -14.75
CA HIS A 23 11.19 17.09 -14.11
C HIS A 23 11.17 16.70 -12.63
N ALA A 24 12.29 16.25 -12.08
CA ALA A 24 12.39 15.78 -10.70
C ALA A 24 13.36 16.66 -9.88
N PRO A 25 13.09 16.90 -8.59
CA PRO A 25 14.00 17.65 -7.72
C PRO A 25 15.31 16.90 -7.46
N ALA A 26 16.32 17.66 -6.99
CA ALA A 26 17.68 17.13 -6.76
C ALA A 26 17.73 15.92 -5.81
N CYS A 27 16.90 15.91 -4.75
CA CYS A 27 16.84 14.80 -3.78
C CYS A 27 16.41 13.48 -4.44
N MET A 28 15.50 13.53 -5.42
CA MET A 28 15.10 12.35 -6.19
C MET A 28 16.21 11.91 -7.14
N ASN A 29 16.82 12.86 -7.86
CA ASN A 29 17.86 12.57 -8.85
C ASN A 29 19.11 11.96 -8.21
N ALA A 30 19.44 12.34 -6.98
CA ALA A 30 20.62 11.85 -6.26
C ALA A 30 20.61 10.32 -6.04
N LEU A 31 19.44 9.67 -6.05
CA LEU A 31 19.30 8.25 -5.78
C LEU A 31 19.28 7.37 -7.04
N ARG A 32 19.12 7.97 -8.23
CA ARG A 32 18.86 7.20 -9.48
C ARG A 32 20.04 6.36 -9.94
N ASP A 33 21.27 6.86 -9.81
CA ASP A 33 22.43 6.10 -10.26
C ASP A 33 22.61 4.82 -9.46
N ARG A 34 22.43 4.89 -8.12
CA ARG A 34 22.43 3.71 -7.27
C ARG A 34 21.30 2.75 -7.61
N ALA A 35 20.08 3.28 -7.82
CA ALA A 35 18.93 2.46 -8.20
C ALA A 35 19.16 1.72 -9.53
N LEU A 36 19.82 2.39 -10.50
CA LEU A 36 20.19 1.77 -11.77
C LEU A 36 21.22 0.64 -11.59
N GLU A 37 22.22 0.85 -10.75
CA GLU A 37 23.22 -0.18 -10.42
C GLU A 37 22.57 -1.39 -9.74
N ASP A 38 21.69 -1.15 -8.76
CA ASP A 38 20.97 -2.21 -8.05
C ASP A 38 20.08 -3.00 -9.01
N LEU A 39 19.30 -2.33 -9.86
CA LEU A 39 18.43 -2.98 -10.83
C LEU A 39 19.23 -3.80 -11.87
N ARG A 40 20.38 -3.30 -12.32
CA ARG A 40 21.27 -4.04 -13.22
C ARG A 40 21.87 -5.28 -12.58
N ARG A 41 22.26 -5.17 -11.30
CA ARG A 41 22.89 -6.27 -10.56
C ARG A 41 21.90 -7.37 -10.24
N GLU A 42 20.69 -7.02 -9.83
CA GLU A 42 19.75 -7.96 -9.25
C GLU A 42 18.66 -8.41 -10.23
N GLY A 43 18.30 -7.55 -11.19
CA GLY A 43 17.22 -7.79 -12.13
C GLY A 43 15.84 -7.84 -11.47
N PHE A 44 14.83 -8.22 -12.24
CA PHE A 44 13.50 -8.49 -11.69
C PHE A 44 13.43 -9.92 -11.13
N PRO A 45 12.95 -10.09 -9.89
CA PRO A 45 12.79 -11.41 -9.30
C PRO A 45 11.77 -12.25 -10.07
N THR A 46 12.06 -13.54 -10.13
CA THR A 46 11.18 -14.55 -10.72
C THR A 46 10.62 -15.49 -9.64
N VAL A 47 9.77 -16.41 -10.03
CA VAL A 47 9.25 -17.47 -9.15
C VAL A 47 10.36 -18.38 -8.56
N ALA A 48 11.59 -18.31 -9.04
CA ALA A 48 12.75 -18.97 -8.43
C ALA A 48 13.24 -18.25 -7.16
N SER A 49 12.93 -16.97 -7.02
CA SER A 49 13.22 -16.21 -5.80
C SER A 49 12.25 -16.60 -4.69
N GLU A 50 12.77 -16.91 -3.51
CA GLU A 50 11.99 -17.39 -2.37
C GLU A 50 10.82 -16.47 -2.01
N TYR A 51 11.04 -15.15 -2.00
CA TYR A 51 10.03 -14.17 -1.63
C TYR A 51 9.11 -13.72 -2.78
N TYR A 52 9.38 -14.21 -4.01
CA TYR A 52 8.56 -13.94 -5.20
C TYR A 52 8.00 -15.23 -5.84
N LYS A 53 7.97 -16.33 -5.09
CA LYS A 53 7.55 -17.65 -5.59
C LYS A 53 6.18 -17.65 -6.26
N TYR A 54 5.30 -16.73 -5.87
CA TYR A 54 3.92 -16.63 -6.38
C TYR A 54 3.68 -15.38 -7.24
N THR A 55 4.71 -14.55 -7.43
CA THR A 55 4.67 -13.33 -8.24
C THR A 55 5.88 -13.29 -9.18
N ASN A 56 5.63 -13.39 -10.49
CA ASN A 56 6.67 -13.30 -11.51
C ASN A 56 6.76 -11.86 -12.04
N MET A 57 7.73 -11.09 -11.57
CA MET A 57 7.94 -9.72 -12.06
C MET A 57 8.38 -9.71 -13.53
N GLN A 58 9.19 -10.67 -13.99
CA GLN A 58 9.58 -10.74 -15.39
C GLN A 58 8.38 -10.81 -16.34
N GLU A 59 7.37 -11.58 -15.97
CA GLU A 59 6.13 -11.71 -16.74
C GLU A 59 5.23 -10.46 -16.61
N ALA A 60 5.11 -9.93 -15.39
CA ALA A 60 4.24 -8.79 -15.12
C ALA A 60 4.69 -7.51 -15.83
N PHE A 61 6.01 -7.33 -15.96
CA PHE A 61 6.64 -6.15 -16.56
C PHE A 61 7.11 -6.37 -18.01
N ALA A 62 6.89 -7.54 -18.60
CA ALA A 62 7.25 -7.83 -19.99
C ALA A 62 6.42 -7.02 -21.02
N PRO A 63 5.11 -6.76 -20.83
CA PRO A 63 4.38 -5.92 -21.76
C PRO A 63 4.95 -4.49 -21.81
N ASP A 64 4.93 -3.90 -23.00
CA ASP A 64 5.25 -2.49 -23.17
C ASP A 64 4.10 -1.63 -22.62
N TYR A 65 4.34 -1.00 -21.47
CA TYR A 65 3.46 -0.01 -20.89
C TYR A 65 4.00 1.39 -21.21
N GLY A 66 3.16 2.29 -21.66
CA GLY A 66 3.52 3.70 -21.81
C GLY A 66 3.86 4.34 -20.46
N LEU A 67 4.88 5.21 -20.45
CA LEU A 67 5.24 6.05 -19.29
C LEU A 67 5.09 7.53 -19.64
N ASN A 68 4.60 8.32 -18.72
CA ASN A 68 4.46 9.77 -18.90
C ASN A 68 5.77 10.52 -18.58
N LEU A 69 6.83 10.23 -19.35
CA LEU A 69 8.17 10.80 -19.10
C LEU A 69 8.21 12.33 -19.24
N ASP A 70 7.40 12.89 -20.14
CA ASP A 70 7.31 14.33 -20.38
C ASP A 70 6.35 15.04 -19.38
N ARG A 71 5.77 14.33 -18.42
CA ARG A 71 4.78 14.85 -17.45
C ARG A 71 3.66 15.65 -18.12
N ARG A 72 3.12 15.11 -19.20
CA ARG A 72 1.95 15.72 -19.86
C ARG A 72 0.79 15.75 -18.88
N PRO A 73 0.22 16.95 -18.61
CA PRO A 73 -0.89 17.06 -17.70
C PRO A 73 -2.10 16.29 -18.24
N VAL A 74 -2.78 15.60 -17.35
CA VAL A 74 -4.10 15.04 -17.64
C VAL A 74 -5.09 16.17 -17.38
N ASP A 75 -5.86 16.57 -18.40
CA ASP A 75 -6.90 17.58 -18.24
C ASP A 75 -8.03 16.99 -17.39
N VAL A 76 -8.08 17.43 -16.15
CA VAL A 76 -9.02 16.89 -15.18
C VAL A 76 -9.53 17.99 -14.28
N ASN A 77 -10.83 18.16 -14.25
CA ASN A 77 -11.46 18.91 -13.19
C ASN A 77 -11.56 18.03 -11.92
N THR A 78 -10.69 18.25 -10.96
CA THR A 78 -10.64 17.49 -9.72
C THR A 78 -11.93 17.55 -8.92
N SER A 79 -12.72 18.64 -9.04
CA SER A 79 -14.02 18.78 -8.38
C SER A 79 -15.10 17.84 -8.93
N ASP A 80 -14.97 17.42 -10.19
CA ASP A 80 -15.93 16.55 -10.86
C ASP A 80 -15.57 15.07 -10.74
N LEU A 81 -14.31 14.76 -10.46
CA LEU A 81 -13.81 13.39 -10.44
C LEU A 81 -14.16 12.63 -9.19
N PHE A 82 -14.15 13.29 -8.04
CA PHE A 82 -14.33 12.59 -6.77
C PHE A 82 -15.04 13.44 -5.72
N ARG A 83 -16.23 13.03 -5.44
CA ARG A 83 -16.81 13.20 -4.11
C ARG A 83 -16.62 11.86 -3.39
N CYS A 84 -15.40 11.58 -2.90
CA CYS A 84 -15.20 10.44 -2.01
C CYS A 84 -16.08 10.67 -0.77
N ASN A 85 -17.18 9.96 -0.76
CA ASN A 85 -18.19 10.15 0.26
C ASN A 85 -17.98 9.12 1.37
N VAL A 86 -16.91 9.32 2.17
CA VAL A 86 -16.89 8.74 3.51
C VAL A 86 -17.74 9.67 4.37
N PRO A 87 -18.98 9.31 4.72
CA PRO A 87 -19.83 10.19 5.50
C PRO A 87 -19.12 10.60 6.79
N ASN A 88 -19.17 11.87 7.13
CA ASN A 88 -18.56 12.43 8.35
C ASN A 88 -17.02 12.34 8.46
N LEU A 89 -16.31 11.97 7.41
CA LEU A 89 -14.86 12.08 7.37
C LEU A 89 -14.48 13.49 6.90
N SER A 90 -14.15 14.36 7.85
CA SER A 90 -13.53 15.64 7.55
C SER A 90 -12.07 15.41 7.21
N ALA A 91 -11.76 15.07 5.96
CA ALA A 91 -10.41 14.85 5.48
C ALA A 91 -9.93 16.00 4.61
N THR A 92 -8.62 16.16 4.49
CA THR A 92 -7.97 17.07 3.55
C THR A 92 -7.63 16.30 2.29
N PRO A 93 -8.41 16.45 1.17
CA PRO A 93 -8.21 15.63 -0.03
C PRO A 93 -7.08 16.17 -0.91
N CYS A 94 -6.29 15.26 -1.45
CA CYS A 94 -5.34 15.51 -2.54
C CYS A 94 -5.37 14.34 -3.53
N PHE A 95 -4.84 14.56 -4.73
CA PHE A 95 -4.97 13.61 -5.82
C PHE A 95 -3.62 13.33 -6.46
N VAL A 96 -3.40 12.07 -6.84
CA VAL A 96 -2.37 11.70 -7.80
C VAL A 96 -3.07 11.02 -8.98
N ILE A 97 -3.02 11.67 -10.14
CA ILE A 97 -3.59 11.12 -11.36
C ILE A 97 -2.45 10.55 -12.19
N ASN A 98 -2.52 9.25 -12.43
CA ASN A 98 -1.40 8.45 -12.92
C ASN A 98 -0.19 8.58 -11.98
N ASP A 99 0.76 9.47 -12.27
CA ASP A 99 1.97 9.74 -11.47
C ASP A 99 2.15 11.24 -11.15
N THR A 100 1.12 12.06 -11.39
CA THR A 100 1.20 13.52 -11.22
C THR A 100 0.31 13.98 -10.07
N PHE A 101 0.89 14.77 -9.17
CA PHE A 101 0.17 15.35 -8.03
C PHE A 101 -0.72 16.53 -8.46
N TYR A 102 -1.94 16.57 -7.91
CA TYR A 102 -2.90 17.66 -8.08
C TYR A 102 -3.52 18.05 -6.74
N SER A 103 -3.70 19.34 -6.53
CA SER A 103 -4.49 19.87 -5.43
C SER A 103 -5.38 21.01 -5.92
N ASP A 104 -6.43 21.33 -5.18
CA ASP A 104 -7.35 22.42 -5.52
C ASP A 104 -6.90 23.80 -4.96
N GLY A 105 -5.69 23.88 -4.42
CA GLY A 105 -5.10 25.11 -3.84
C GLY A 105 -5.65 25.48 -2.46
N ARG A 106 -6.67 24.81 -1.94
CA ARG A 106 -7.24 25.05 -0.60
C ARG A 106 -6.49 24.29 0.50
N LEU A 107 -5.70 23.32 0.10
CA LEU A 107 -4.96 22.41 0.97
C LEU A 107 -4.12 23.19 2.00
N GLU A 108 -3.33 24.16 1.55
CA GLU A 108 -2.38 24.89 2.39
C GLU A 108 -3.07 25.80 3.44
N ALA A 109 -4.25 26.35 3.10
CA ALA A 109 -4.95 27.30 3.98
C ALA A 109 -5.55 26.65 5.24
N SER A 110 -5.70 25.33 5.26
CA SER A 110 -6.31 24.57 6.36
C SER A 110 -5.30 23.87 7.26
N LEU A 111 -4.00 23.91 6.92
CA LEU A 111 -2.97 23.16 7.65
C LEU A 111 -2.43 23.95 8.84
N PRO A 112 -2.07 23.28 9.95
CA PRO A 112 -1.35 23.89 11.06
C PRO A 112 0.00 24.43 10.62
N ALA A 113 0.52 25.42 11.37
CA ALA A 113 1.81 26.04 11.06
C ALA A 113 2.95 25.01 10.96
N GLY A 114 3.74 25.09 9.90
CA GLY A 114 4.87 24.22 9.63
C GLY A 114 4.52 22.86 9.02
N VAL A 115 3.24 22.47 8.98
CA VAL A 115 2.81 21.26 8.27
C VAL A 115 2.85 21.51 6.77
N TYR A 116 3.38 20.52 6.04
CA TYR A 116 3.35 20.53 4.58
C TYR A 116 2.61 19.29 4.05
N VAL A 117 1.67 19.51 3.16
CA VAL A 117 1.01 18.46 2.35
C VAL A 117 1.03 18.94 0.91
N GLY A 118 1.71 18.20 0.03
CA GLY A 118 1.86 18.64 -1.35
C GLY A 118 2.80 17.76 -2.16
N SER A 119 3.22 18.26 -3.33
CA SER A 119 4.15 17.54 -4.21
C SER A 119 5.55 17.43 -3.62
N ILE A 120 6.31 16.39 -3.99
CA ILE A 120 7.73 16.26 -3.61
C ILE A 120 8.53 17.44 -4.15
N ALA A 121 8.23 17.89 -5.38
CA ALA A 121 8.91 19.05 -5.98
C ALA A 121 8.69 20.32 -5.16
N GLY A 122 7.46 20.61 -4.76
CA GLY A 122 7.14 21.77 -3.90
C GLY A 122 7.75 21.66 -2.51
N PHE A 123 7.85 20.45 -1.95
CA PHE A 123 8.53 20.23 -0.68
C PHE A 123 10.03 20.50 -0.79
N ALA A 124 10.67 20.00 -1.84
CA ALA A 124 12.11 20.24 -2.07
C ALA A 124 12.44 21.72 -2.31
N GLU A 125 11.51 22.48 -2.89
CA GLU A 125 11.67 23.92 -3.06
C GLU A 125 11.54 24.69 -1.75
N ARG A 126 10.54 24.37 -0.93
CA ARG A 126 10.24 25.10 0.33
C ARG A 126 11.05 24.62 1.53
N HIS A 127 11.40 23.33 1.56
CA HIS A 127 12.08 22.65 2.65
C HIS A 127 13.25 21.80 2.14
N PRO A 128 14.27 22.42 1.48
CA PRO A 128 15.33 21.68 0.81
C PRO A 128 16.17 20.80 1.74
N GLU A 129 16.39 21.24 2.98
CA GLU A 129 17.14 20.47 3.99
C GLU A 129 16.38 19.24 4.44
N GLN A 130 15.07 19.37 4.71
CA GLN A 130 14.21 18.26 5.09
C GLN A 130 14.02 17.27 3.92
N ALA A 131 13.86 17.78 2.70
CA ALA A 131 13.77 16.94 1.52
C ALA A 131 15.04 16.10 1.31
N ALA A 132 16.22 16.72 1.45
CA ALA A 132 17.50 16.00 1.37
C ALA A 132 17.70 15.01 2.54
N ARG A 133 17.17 15.32 3.71
CA ARG A 133 17.27 14.47 4.90
C ARG A 133 16.38 13.24 4.83
N TYR A 134 15.13 13.41 4.41
CA TYR A 134 14.11 12.38 4.58
C TYR A 134 13.85 11.57 3.31
N TYR A 135 13.97 12.15 2.11
CA TYR A 135 13.68 11.43 0.88
C TYR A 135 14.70 10.31 0.64
N GLY A 136 14.22 9.08 0.50
CA GLY A 136 15.07 7.90 0.29
C GLY A 136 15.77 7.38 1.55
N GLN A 137 15.46 7.94 2.75
CA GLN A 137 16.05 7.50 4.00
C GLN A 137 15.54 6.11 4.41
N ALA A 138 14.25 5.88 4.31
CA ALA A 138 13.63 4.62 4.67
C ALA A 138 13.72 3.60 3.54
N SER A 139 13.50 4.02 2.31
CA SER A 139 13.54 3.15 1.15
C SER A 139 14.98 2.78 0.76
N HIS A 140 15.15 1.54 0.33
CA HIS A 140 16.40 1.08 -0.23
C HIS A 140 16.11 0.24 -1.47
N THR A 141 16.95 0.40 -2.46
CA THR A 141 16.78 -0.21 -3.78
C THR A 141 17.42 -1.58 -3.88
N ASN A 142 18.42 -1.85 -3.03
CA ASN A 142 19.06 -3.15 -3.00
C ASN A 142 18.08 -4.19 -2.45
N HIS A 143 17.97 -5.34 -3.14
CA HIS A 143 17.01 -6.41 -2.85
C HIS A 143 15.52 -5.97 -2.88
N ASP A 144 15.21 -4.86 -3.57
CA ASP A 144 13.85 -4.42 -3.82
C ASP A 144 13.71 -3.82 -5.24
N ALA A 145 13.41 -4.69 -6.20
CA ALA A 145 13.29 -4.31 -7.60
C ALA A 145 12.16 -3.30 -7.87
N ILE A 146 11.09 -3.31 -7.03
CA ILE A 146 10.00 -2.33 -7.12
C ILE A 146 10.55 -0.95 -6.75
N ALA A 147 11.25 -0.85 -5.62
CA ALA A 147 11.85 0.40 -5.17
C ALA A 147 12.92 0.91 -6.16
N ALA A 148 13.73 0.01 -6.72
CA ALA A 148 14.73 0.36 -7.71
C ALA A 148 14.09 0.95 -8.98
N LEU A 149 13.11 0.26 -9.56
CA LEU A 149 12.41 0.72 -10.76
C LEU A 149 11.64 2.02 -10.51
N ASN A 150 10.91 2.11 -9.39
CA ASN A 150 10.21 3.32 -9.00
C ASN A 150 11.16 4.51 -8.86
N THR A 151 12.32 4.32 -8.22
CA THR A 151 13.32 5.37 -8.04
C THR A 151 13.88 5.86 -9.38
N LEU A 152 13.98 5.00 -10.41
CA LEU A 152 14.42 5.41 -11.74
C LEU A 152 13.41 6.33 -12.45
N PHE A 153 12.11 6.09 -12.29
CA PHE A 153 11.09 6.74 -13.11
C PHE A 153 10.17 7.71 -12.37
N ALA A 154 10.04 7.62 -11.05
CA ALA A 154 9.25 8.59 -10.30
C ALA A 154 9.83 10.00 -10.46
N GLN A 155 8.98 10.97 -10.82
CA GLN A 155 9.37 12.35 -11.07
C GLN A 155 8.75 13.31 -10.06
N ASP A 156 7.72 12.84 -9.33
CA ASP A 156 7.03 13.56 -8.28
C ASP A 156 6.26 12.56 -7.39
N GLY A 157 5.43 13.05 -6.49
CA GLY A 157 4.60 12.26 -5.59
C GLY A 157 4.01 13.13 -4.49
N LEU A 158 3.52 12.50 -3.43
CA LEU A 158 2.98 13.17 -2.25
C LEU A 158 4.04 13.25 -1.14
N VAL A 159 4.12 14.41 -0.49
CA VAL A 159 4.74 14.57 0.83
C VAL A 159 3.69 14.97 1.84
N VAL A 160 3.67 14.29 2.98
CA VAL A 160 3.02 14.74 4.21
C VAL A 160 4.12 14.88 5.25
N TYR A 161 4.42 16.12 5.65
CA TYR A 161 5.43 16.44 6.64
C TYR A 161 4.76 17.15 7.82
N VAL A 162 4.93 16.60 9.01
CA VAL A 162 4.38 17.13 10.26
C VAL A 162 5.55 17.39 11.23
N PRO A 163 5.85 18.66 11.54
CA PRO A 163 6.99 19.00 12.37
C PRO A 163 6.77 18.62 13.83
N THR A 164 7.86 18.64 14.59
CA THR A 164 7.92 18.28 16.01
C THR A 164 6.79 18.91 16.83
N GLY A 165 6.11 18.06 17.62
CA GLY A 165 5.07 18.45 18.57
C GLY A 165 3.74 18.88 17.96
N VAL A 166 3.55 18.77 16.65
CA VAL A 166 2.31 19.15 15.98
C VAL A 166 1.38 17.95 15.82
N ALA A 167 0.12 18.12 16.22
CA ALA A 167 -0.95 17.16 15.95
C ALA A 167 -1.74 17.60 14.71
N LEU A 168 -1.68 16.79 13.65
CA LEU A 168 -2.52 16.98 12.47
C LEU A 168 -3.84 16.20 12.67
N GLU A 169 -4.83 16.90 13.25
CA GLU A 169 -6.13 16.33 13.66
C GLU A 169 -6.91 15.73 12.47
N GLN A 170 -6.98 16.50 11.38
CA GLN A 170 -7.67 16.05 10.17
C GLN A 170 -6.79 15.08 9.39
N PRO A 171 -7.31 13.90 9.03
CA PRO A 171 -6.57 12.98 8.17
C PRO A 171 -6.34 13.58 6.79
N VAL A 172 -5.16 13.35 6.22
CA VAL A 172 -4.91 13.58 4.81
C VAL A 172 -5.49 12.42 4.02
N GLN A 173 -6.23 12.71 2.96
CA GLN A 173 -6.74 11.69 2.06
C GLN A 173 -6.12 11.85 0.67
N LEU A 174 -5.28 10.89 0.29
CA LEU A 174 -4.75 10.78 -1.06
C LEU A 174 -5.66 9.89 -1.90
N ILE A 175 -6.10 10.40 -3.04
CA ILE A 175 -6.83 9.62 -4.03
C ILE A 175 -5.91 9.41 -5.23
N ASN A 176 -5.42 8.19 -5.36
CA ASN A 176 -4.67 7.72 -6.51
C ASN A 176 -5.62 7.25 -7.59
N LEU A 177 -5.51 7.82 -8.78
CA LEU A 177 -6.36 7.47 -9.89
C LEU A 177 -5.57 7.10 -11.13
N PHE A 178 -5.84 5.93 -11.70
CA PHE A 178 -5.46 5.62 -13.07
C PHE A 178 -6.51 6.14 -14.06
N ARG A 179 -6.07 6.92 -15.04
CA ARG A 179 -6.89 7.40 -16.13
C ARG A 179 -6.09 7.47 -17.42
N SER A 180 -6.38 6.57 -18.34
CA SER A 180 -5.77 6.56 -19.67
C SER A 180 -6.67 5.78 -20.64
N THR A 181 -6.60 6.11 -21.92
CA THR A 181 -7.20 5.32 -23.01
C THR A 181 -6.26 4.27 -23.56
N GLU A 182 -4.99 4.31 -23.16
CA GLU A 182 -3.95 3.39 -23.57
C GLU A 182 -3.34 2.72 -22.34
N ARG A 183 -2.62 1.63 -22.55
CA ARG A 183 -1.85 0.98 -21.48
C ARG A 183 -0.90 1.98 -20.85
N LEU A 184 -0.85 2.01 -19.53
CA LEU A 184 -0.04 2.98 -18.81
C LEU A 184 0.61 2.34 -17.58
N MET A 185 1.89 2.66 -17.40
CA MET A 185 2.61 2.44 -16.15
C MET A 185 2.79 3.77 -15.42
N ALA A 186 2.42 3.80 -14.15
CA ALA A 186 2.64 4.94 -13.26
C ALA A 186 3.61 4.58 -12.13
N ASN A 187 4.49 5.53 -11.79
CA ASN A 187 5.47 5.37 -10.70
C ASN A 187 5.12 6.34 -9.57
N ARG A 188 4.41 5.86 -8.57
CA ARG A 188 3.89 6.64 -7.45
C ARG A 188 4.87 6.67 -6.30
N ARG A 189 5.00 7.83 -5.66
CA ARG A 189 5.88 8.03 -4.50
C ARG A 189 5.16 8.76 -3.39
N ILE A 190 5.30 8.28 -2.16
CA ILE A 190 4.75 8.92 -0.96
C ILE A 190 5.86 9.01 0.07
N LEU A 191 6.07 10.22 0.60
CA LEU A 191 6.93 10.48 1.74
C LEU A 191 6.07 11.00 2.89
N PHE A 192 5.94 10.21 3.95
CA PHE A 192 5.15 10.52 5.13
C PHE A 192 6.07 10.64 6.35
N VAL A 193 6.35 11.88 6.76
CA VAL A 193 7.25 12.21 7.86
C VAL A 193 6.45 12.81 9.01
N VAL A 194 6.54 12.21 10.17
CA VAL A 194 5.95 12.69 11.41
C VAL A 194 7.08 12.78 12.44
N GLU A 195 7.48 14.01 12.74
CA GLU A 195 8.63 14.26 13.62
C GLU A 195 8.31 13.97 15.11
N ASP A 196 9.28 14.24 15.99
CA ASP A 196 9.20 13.91 17.42
C ASP A 196 7.95 14.50 18.09
N GLY A 197 7.17 13.66 18.79
CA GLY A 197 5.96 14.05 19.52
C GLY A 197 4.80 14.53 18.64
N ALA A 198 4.90 14.35 17.33
CA ALA A 198 3.86 14.75 16.38
C ALA A 198 2.88 13.60 16.09
N SER A 199 1.73 13.93 15.52
CA SER A 199 0.75 12.91 15.11
C SER A 199 0.07 13.24 13.80
N ALA A 200 -0.16 12.21 12.97
CA ALA A 200 -0.87 12.35 11.71
C ALA A 200 -1.50 11.04 11.22
N LYS A 201 -2.50 11.19 10.35
CA LYS A 201 -3.19 10.08 9.69
C LYS A 201 -3.23 10.31 8.19
N LEU A 202 -2.85 9.30 7.41
CA LEU A 202 -2.92 9.31 5.95
C LEU A 202 -3.78 8.14 5.46
N LEU A 203 -4.81 8.46 4.69
CA LEU A 203 -5.64 7.50 3.97
C LEU A 203 -5.30 7.57 2.48
N VAL A 204 -4.85 6.48 1.91
CA VAL A 204 -4.61 6.31 0.46
C VAL A 204 -5.73 5.48 -0.11
N CYS A 205 -6.33 5.93 -1.21
CA CYS A 205 -7.38 5.22 -1.93
C CYS A 205 -6.93 5.03 -3.39
N ASP A 206 -6.76 3.79 -3.83
CA ASP A 206 -6.36 3.46 -5.19
C ASP A 206 -7.56 3.08 -6.05
N HIS A 207 -7.72 3.80 -7.15
CA HIS A 207 -8.80 3.58 -8.12
C HIS A 207 -8.27 3.53 -9.56
N SER A 208 -9.02 2.90 -10.44
CA SER A 208 -8.77 2.95 -11.89
C SER A 208 -10.04 3.27 -12.66
N MET A 209 -9.92 4.12 -13.67
CA MET A 209 -10.99 4.49 -14.59
C MET A 209 -10.66 3.99 -15.99
N GLY A 210 -11.68 3.44 -16.67
CA GLY A 210 -11.52 2.89 -18.01
C GLY A 210 -11.24 1.37 -17.98
N ASP A 211 -11.08 0.83 -19.18
CA ASP A 211 -10.94 -0.62 -19.43
C ASP A 211 -9.59 -0.98 -20.07
N THR A 212 -8.56 -0.25 -19.73
CA THR A 212 -7.19 -0.50 -20.19
C THR A 212 -6.37 -1.23 -19.14
N ASP A 213 -5.22 -1.78 -19.56
CA ASP A 213 -4.28 -2.40 -18.64
C ASP A 213 -3.44 -1.31 -17.95
N PHE A 214 -3.44 -1.31 -16.65
CA PHE A 214 -2.62 -0.44 -15.83
C PHE A 214 -1.56 -1.24 -15.05
N LEU A 215 -0.38 -0.66 -14.95
CA LEU A 215 0.68 -1.13 -14.08
C LEU A 215 1.10 0.01 -13.14
N SER A 216 1.21 -0.23 -11.83
CA SER A 216 1.86 0.72 -10.95
C SER A 216 3.02 0.13 -10.19
N THR A 217 4.08 0.92 -10.05
CA THR A 217 5.00 0.78 -8.94
C THR A 217 4.72 1.88 -7.94
N GLU A 218 4.70 1.52 -6.66
CA GLU A 218 4.51 2.47 -5.58
C GLU A 218 5.59 2.28 -4.53
N VAL A 219 6.17 3.40 -4.07
CA VAL A 219 7.06 3.40 -2.91
C VAL A 219 6.54 4.39 -1.89
N VAL A 220 6.32 3.87 -0.69
CA VAL A 220 5.89 4.64 0.48
C VAL A 220 7.00 4.62 1.52
N GLU A 221 7.39 5.80 1.99
CA GLU A 221 8.34 5.96 3.10
C GLU A 221 7.62 6.59 4.28
N ILE A 222 7.54 5.89 5.39
CA ILE A 222 6.98 6.37 6.66
C ILE A 222 8.14 6.54 7.64
N ILE A 223 8.34 7.77 8.13
CA ILE A 223 9.36 8.10 9.11
C ILE A 223 8.65 8.63 10.35
N ALA A 224 8.69 7.85 11.43
CA ALA A 224 8.10 8.18 12.71
C ALA A 224 9.20 8.54 13.72
N GLY A 225 9.25 9.83 14.11
CA GLY A 225 10.13 10.35 15.13
C GLY A 225 9.81 9.82 16.54
N ARG A 226 10.54 10.24 17.55
CA ARG A 226 10.30 9.82 18.94
C ARG A 226 8.91 10.22 19.41
N ASP A 227 8.22 9.31 20.07
CA ASP A 227 6.86 9.50 20.59
C ASP A 227 5.84 9.92 19.52
N ALA A 228 6.15 9.73 18.24
CA ALA A 228 5.25 10.03 17.14
C ALA A 228 4.11 9.02 17.02
N VAL A 229 2.92 9.50 16.65
CA VAL A 229 1.74 8.65 16.40
C VAL A 229 1.35 8.74 14.92
N VAL A 230 1.43 7.61 14.22
CA VAL A 230 1.25 7.55 12.77
C VAL A 230 0.23 6.49 12.40
N ASP A 231 -0.83 6.89 11.70
CA ASP A 231 -1.77 5.95 11.10
C ASP A 231 -1.69 6.04 9.57
N TYR A 232 -1.45 4.92 8.92
CA TYR A 232 -1.45 4.80 7.46
C TYR A 232 -2.48 3.74 7.03
N TYR A 233 -3.41 4.16 6.22
CA TYR A 233 -4.47 3.32 5.65
C TYR A 233 -4.32 3.28 4.13
N ASP A 234 -4.33 2.09 3.55
CA ASP A 234 -4.25 1.85 2.11
C ASP A 234 -5.47 1.04 1.67
N LEU A 235 -6.31 1.63 0.83
CA LEU A 235 -7.53 1.01 0.32
C LEU A 235 -7.44 0.86 -1.20
N GLU A 236 -7.31 -0.37 -1.67
CA GLU A 236 -7.27 -0.70 -3.08
C GLU A 236 -8.64 -1.15 -3.60
N GLU A 237 -9.19 -0.37 -4.52
CA GLU A 237 -10.40 -0.65 -5.30
C GLU A 237 -10.10 -0.43 -6.79
N SER A 238 -9.05 -1.05 -7.29
CA SER A 238 -8.63 -0.95 -8.69
C SER A 238 -9.40 -1.94 -9.59
N SER A 239 -9.25 -1.85 -10.91
CA SER A 239 -9.89 -2.78 -11.83
C SER A 239 -9.15 -4.12 -11.89
N ILE A 240 -9.84 -5.17 -12.38
CA ILE A 240 -9.21 -6.49 -12.63
C ILE A 240 -8.10 -6.46 -13.68
N ARG A 241 -7.93 -5.34 -14.39
CA ARG A 241 -6.87 -5.10 -15.37
C ARG A 241 -5.68 -4.33 -14.79
N THR A 242 -5.73 -4.01 -13.50
CA THR A 242 -4.66 -3.29 -12.80
C THR A 242 -3.69 -4.26 -12.15
N ARG A 243 -2.40 -4.03 -12.36
CA ARG A 243 -1.31 -4.68 -11.63
C ARG A 243 -0.63 -3.65 -10.76
N ARG A 244 -0.62 -3.88 -9.45
CA ARG A 244 -0.01 -2.98 -8.46
C ARG A 244 1.15 -3.68 -7.76
N PHE A 245 2.31 -3.02 -7.74
CA PHE A 245 3.52 -3.46 -7.05
C PHE A 245 3.96 -2.36 -6.09
N SER A 246 3.78 -2.60 -4.79
CA SER A 246 4.05 -1.61 -3.75
C SER A 246 5.16 -2.08 -2.81
N SER A 247 6.06 -1.16 -2.44
CA SER A 247 7.03 -1.33 -1.36
C SER A 247 6.88 -0.21 -0.35
N LEU A 248 6.45 -0.56 0.87
CA LEU A 248 6.26 0.35 1.98
C LEU A 248 7.36 0.13 3.02
N PHE A 249 8.03 1.21 3.37
CA PHE A 249 9.13 1.23 4.33
C PHE A 249 8.73 2.07 5.55
N VAL A 250 8.99 1.53 6.75
CA VAL A 250 8.74 2.23 8.02
C VAL A 250 10.04 2.30 8.81
N GLU A 251 10.39 3.51 9.25
CA GLU A 251 11.44 3.76 10.25
C GLU A 251 10.79 4.30 11.52
N GLN A 252 11.06 3.64 12.63
CA GLN A 252 10.49 3.98 13.94
C GLN A 252 11.55 4.32 14.96
N GLU A 253 11.42 5.51 15.56
CA GLU A 253 12.22 5.95 16.69
C GLU A 253 11.52 5.62 18.03
N ALA A 254 12.22 5.91 19.14
CA ALA A 254 11.77 5.53 20.49
C ALA A 254 10.36 6.04 20.82
N GLY A 255 9.57 5.19 21.48
CA GLY A 255 8.21 5.50 21.92
C GLY A 255 7.19 5.73 20.80
N SER A 256 7.58 5.63 19.53
CA SER A 256 6.65 5.84 18.41
C SER A 256 5.59 4.73 18.32
N ASN A 257 4.38 5.11 17.90
CA ASN A 257 3.27 4.19 17.66
C ASN A 257 2.80 4.30 16.22
N VAL A 258 3.05 3.25 15.44
CA VAL A 258 2.72 3.21 14.01
C VAL A 258 1.68 2.13 13.72
N LEU A 259 0.60 2.52 13.03
CA LEU A 259 -0.39 1.63 12.45
C LEU A 259 -0.29 1.69 10.93
N VAL A 260 -0.11 0.53 10.29
CA VAL A 260 -0.25 0.33 8.84
C VAL A 260 -1.37 -0.66 8.61
N ASN A 261 -2.38 -0.29 7.83
CA ASN A 261 -3.52 -1.16 7.50
C ASN A 261 -3.80 -1.12 6.00
N GLY A 262 -3.50 -2.24 5.30
CA GLY A 262 -3.70 -2.40 3.87
C GLY A 262 -4.92 -3.26 3.55
N ILE A 263 -5.86 -2.73 2.78
CA ILE A 263 -7.14 -3.37 2.44
C ILE A 263 -7.29 -3.45 0.93
N THR A 264 -7.32 -4.65 0.38
CA THR A 264 -7.59 -4.91 -1.04
C THR A 264 -9.01 -5.46 -1.21
N LEU A 265 -9.89 -4.66 -1.79
CA LEU A 265 -11.29 -5.04 -2.06
C LEU A 265 -11.51 -5.46 -3.52
N ASN A 266 -10.75 -4.89 -4.44
CA ASN A 266 -10.76 -5.28 -5.85
C ASN A 266 -9.44 -4.90 -6.52
N ASN A 267 -8.90 -5.80 -7.35
CA ASN A 267 -7.65 -5.64 -8.07
C ASN A 267 -7.60 -6.58 -9.29
N GLY A 268 -6.51 -6.61 -10.01
CA GLY A 268 -6.17 -7.71 -10.91
C GLY A 268 -5.05 -8.55 -10.31
N GLN A 269 -3.91 -7.91 -10.03
CA GLN A 269 -2.77 -8.52 -9.35
C GLN A 269 -2.11 -7.49 -8.45
N THR A 270 -1.97 -7.82 -7.17
CA THR A 270 -1.32 -6.94 -6.20
C THR A 270 -0.14 -7.64 -5.53
N ARG A 271 1.01 -6.97 -5.51
CA ARG A 271 2.18 -7.34 -4.71
C ARG A 271 2.45 -6.24 -3.69
N ASN A 272 2.43 -6.61 -2.41
CA ASN A 272 2.76 -5.71 -1.31
C ASN A 272 4.04 -6.17 -0.61
N ASN A 273 5.04 -5.30 -0.52
CA ASN A 273 6.22 -5.47 0.31
C ASN A 273 6.15 -4.49 1.48
N TYR A 274 6.03 -4.98 2.70
CA TYR A 274 6.10 -4.18 3.92
C TYR A 274 7.45 -4.41 4.59
N ARG A 275 8.20 -3.35 4.84
CA ARG A 275 9.51 -3.42 5.52
C ARG A 275 9.54 -2.41 6.65
N ALA A 276 9.61 -2.87 7.88
CA ALA A 276 9.66 -2.01 9.05
C ALA A 276 10.95 -2.25 9.84
N ARG A 277 11.60 -1.16 10.22
CA ARG A 277 12.76 -1.13 11.11
C ARG A 277 12.40 -0.38 12.38
N ILE A 278 12.47 -1.08 13.51
CA ILE A 278 12.20 -0.54 14.83
C ILE A 278 13.57 -0.23 15.45
N ASN A 279 13.95 1.05 15.46
CA ASN A 279 15.27 1.53 15.84
C ASN A 279 15.30 2.16 17.23
N GLY A 280 14.14 2.46 17.81
CA GLY A 280 14.02 3.12 19.11
C GLY A 280 13.26 2.28 20.14
N GLU A 281 13.73 2.28 21.37
CA GLU A 281 13.15 1.53 22.49
C GLU A 281 11.71 1.98 22.79
N GLY A 282 10.84 1.04 23.15
CA GLY A 282 9.44 1.31 23.47
C GLY A 282 8.54 1.59 22.28
N ALA A 283 9.03 1.41 21.05
CA ALA A 283 8.22 1.61 19.86
C ALA A 283 7.22 0.46 19.65
N GLU A 284 6.05 0.81 19.14
CA GLU A 284 4.94 -0.09 18.86
C GLU A 284 4.58 -0.06 17.38
N LEU A 285 4.51 -1.23 16.73
CA LEU A 285 4.06 -1.40 15.35
C LEU A 285 2.80 -2.28 15.29
N THR A 286 1.75 -1.78 14.68
CA THR A 286 0.64 -2.61 14.20
C THR A 286 0.66 -2.64 12.68
N LEU A 287 0.93 -3.82 12.11
CA LEU A 287 0.87 -4.05 10.66
C LEU A 287 -0.27 -5.01 10.38
N CYS A 288 -1.30 -4.55 9.72
CA CYS A 288 -2.44 -5.40 9.41
C CYS A 288 -2.93 -5.20 7.98
N GLY A 289 -3.66 -6.18 7.48
CA GLY A 289 -4.25 -6.10 6.15
C GLY A 289 -5.25 -7.20 5.89
N MET A 290 -6.07 -6.98 4.87
CA MET A 290 -6.97 -8.00 4.36
C MET A 290 -7.12 -7.91 2.85
N ALA A 291 -7.47 -9.03 2.21
CA ALA A 291 -7.85 -9.07 0.81
C ALA A 291 -9.09 -9.95 0.62
N ILE A 292 -9.98 -9.51 -0.28
CA ILE A 292 -11.17 -10.25 -0.71
C ILE A 292 -11.05 -10.42 -2.22
N GLU A 293 -10.69 -11.65 -2.64
CA GLU A 293 -10.36 -11.95 -4.02
C GLU A 293 -11.32 -12.99 -4.60
N ASP A 294 -11.71 -12.81 -5.85
CA ASP A 294 -12.52 -13.77 -6.62
C ASP A 294 -11.95 -13.96 -8.05
N ARG A 295 -12.66 -14.69 -8.90
CA ARG A 295 -12.25 -14.92 -10.30
C ARG A 295 -10.81 -15.44 -10.40
N GLU A 296 -9.91 -14.70 -11.03
CA GLU A 296 -8.48 -15.01 -11.18
C GLU A 296 -7.58 -13.96 -10.54
N GLN A 297 -8.15 -13.15 -9.63
CA GLN A 297 -7.43 -12.12 -8.91
C GLN A 297 -6.29 -12.71 -8.06
N ARG A 298 -5.28 -11.89 -7.82
CA ARG A 298 -4.08 -12.31 -7.08
C ARG A 298 -3.64 -11.24 -6.11
N VAL A 299 -3.36 -11.67 -4.87
CA VAL A 299 -2.70 -10.86 -3.86
C VAL A 299 -1.51 -11.63 -3.31
N ASP A 300 -0.35 -10.99 -3.29
CA ASP A 300 0.89 -11.54 -2.72
C ASP A 300 1.51 -10.51 -1.79
N THR A 301 1.58 -10.84 -0.50
CA THR A 301 2.10 -9.95 0.53
C THR A 301 3.37 -10.54 1.15
N TYR A 302 4.41 -9.72 1.19
CA TYR A 302 5.63 -9.97 1.94
C TYR A 302 5.78 -8.93 3.04
N SER A 303 6.05 -9.36 4.26
CA SER A 303 6.40 -8.49 5.37
C SER A 303 7.77 -8.84 5.95
N HIS A 304 8.51 -7.82 6.36
CA HIS A 304 9.76 -7.95 7.10
C HIS A 304 9.81 -6.90 8.20
N ILE A 305 9.65 -7.34 9.43
CA ILE A 305 9.74 -6.49 10.63
C ILE A 305 11.06 -6.80 11.35
N SER A 306 11.87 -5.77 11.57
CA SER A 306 13.19 -5.87 12.19
C SER A 306 13.20 -5.15 13.54
N HIS A 307 13.23 -5.89 14.64
CA HIS A 307 13.45 -5.38 16.00
C HIS A 307 14.92 -5.26 16.26
N ARG A 308 15.43 -4.04 16.39
CA ARG A 308 16.88 -3.76 16.53
C ARG A 308 17.29 -3.36 17.93
N VAL A 309 16.32 -3.01 18.76
CA VAL A 309 16.49 -2.47 20.11
C VAL A 309 15.50 -3.13 21.06
N PRO A 310 15.76 -3.08 22.39
CA PRO A 310 14.91 -3.78 23.36
C PRO A 310 13.54 -3.10 23.58
N ARG A 311 12.62 -3.83 24.24
CA ARG A 311 11.32 -3.39 24.75
C ARG A 311 10.38 -2.85 23.66
N CYS A 312 10.42 -3.43 22.47
CA CYS A 312 9.56 -3.06 21.37
C CYS A 312 8.45 -4.09 21.14
N THR A 313 7.33 -3.63 20.62
CA THR A 313 6.18 -4.50 20.34
C THR A 313 5.80 -4.43 18.86
N SER A 314 5.54 -5.59 18.26
CA SER A 314 4.89 -5.64 16.93
C SER A 314 3.73 -6.63 16.91
N ASN A 315 2.62 -6.21 16.30
CA ASN A 315 1.46 -7.05 16.05
C ASN A 315 1.16 -7.08 14.56
N GLU A 316 1.25 -8.26 13.95
CA GLU A 316 0.96 -8.47 12.55
C GLU A 316 -0.29 -9.33 12.39
N LEU A 317 -1.26 -8.84 11.59
CA LEU A 317 -2.51 -9.54 11.32
C LEU A 317 -2.91 -9.43 9.85
N PHE A 318 -2.89 -10.54 9.12
CA PHE A 318 -3.39 -10.62 7.74
C PHE A 318 -4.52 -11.63 7.61
N LYS A 319 -5.61 -11.23 6.93
CA LYS A 319 -6.77 -12.09 6.69
C LYS A 319 -7.19 -12.05 5.22
N TYR A 320 -7.26 -13.22 4.58
CA TYR A 320 -7.67 -13.33 3.19
C TYR A 320 -8.92 -14.19 3.04
N VAL A 321 -9.82 -13.72 2.19
CA VAL A 321 -10.99 -14.50 1.74
C VAL A 321 -10.88 -14.65 0.23
N LEU A 322 -10.71 -15.90 -0.22
CA LEU A 322 -10.41 -16.25 -1.59
C LEU A 322 -11.54 -17.12 -2.15
N ASP A 323 -12.12 -16.70 -3.26
CA ASP A 323 -13.17 -17.43 -3.96
C ASP A 323 -12.75 -17.80 -5.40
N ASP A 324 -13.57 -18.51 -6.11
CA ASP A 324 -13.34 -18.98 -7.49
C ASP A 324 -11.94 -19.59 -7.67
N ARG A 325 -11.09 -18.98 -8.51
CA ARG A 325 -9.70 -19.37 -8.78
C ARG A 325 -8.69 -18.34 -8.28
N ALA A 326 -9.08 -17.50 -7.34
CA ALA A 326 -8.21 -16.51 -6.76
C ALA A 326 -6.98 -17.12 -6.08
N VAL A 327 -5.89 -16.38 -6.08
CA VAL A 327 -4.63 -16.82 -5.48
C VAL A 327 -4.17 -15.78 -4.45
N GLY A 328 -4.03 -16.23 -3.21
CA GLY A 328 -3.41 -15.47 -2.12
C GLY A 328 -2.04 -16.04 -1.75
N ALA A 329 -1.09 -15.17 -1.46
CA ALA A 329 0.18 -15.54 -0.87
C ALA A 329 0.54 -14.59 0.27
N PHE A 330 1.12 -15.13 1.33
CA PHE A 330 1.65 -14.38 2.45
C PHE A 330 3.00 -14.97 2.88
N ALA A 331 4.03 -14.13 2.93
CA ALA A 331 5.30 -14.48 3.51
C ALA A 331 5.69 -13.39 4.52
N GLY A 332 5.72 -13.75 5.80
CA GLY A 332 6.05 -12.82 6.88
C GLY A 332 7.33 -13.23 7.59
N ARG A 333 8.27 -12.29 7.74
CA ARG A 333 9.51 -12.48 8.46
C ARG A 333 9.60 -11.47 9.60
N ILE A 334 9.74 -11.97 10.82
CA ILE A 334 10.10 -11.15 11.99
C ILE A 334 11.54 -11.49 12.36
N LEU A 335 12.40 -10.46 12.38
CA LEU A 335 13.78 -10.53 12.79
C LEU A 335 13.93 -9.82 14.14
N VAL A 336 14.38 -10.54 15.17
CA VAL A 336 14.76 -9.97 16.46
C VAL A 336 16.28 -10.03 16.55
N CYS A 337 16.91 -8.86 16.49
CA CYS A 337 18.37 -8.73 16.50
C CYS A 337 18.96 -9.07 17.87
N GLU A 338 20.25 -9.33 17.91
CA GLU A 338 21.01 -9.47 19.15
C GLU A 338 20.86 -8.20 20.03
N GLY A 339 20.61 -8.39 21.32
CA GLY A 339 20.36 -7.30 22.27
C GLY A 339 18.97 -6.68 22.22
N ALA A 340 18.08 -7.10 21.33
CA ALA A 340 16.68 -6.65 21.29
C ALA A 340 15.79 -7.41 22.30
N ASP A 341 16.25 -7.48 23.55
CA ASP A 341 15.55 -8.16 24.63
C ASP A 341 14.23 -7.49 25.00
N LYS A 342 13.33 -8.24 25.66
CA LYS A 342 11.98 -7.79 26.01
C LYS A 342 11.11 -7.41 24.80
N THR A 343 11.49 -7.88 23.61
CA THR A 343 10.65 -7.76 22.42
C THR A 343 9.41 -8.66 22.55
N GLU A 344 8.25 -8.10 22.24
CA GLU A 344 7.00 -8.83 22.08
C GLU A 344 6.54 -8.75 20.62
N ALA A 345 6.61 -9.85 19.87
CA ALA A 345 6.32 -9.87 18.44
C ALA A 345 5.36 -10.99 18.07
N TYR A 346 4.20 -10.61 17.54
CA TYR A 346 3.12 -11.54 17.19
C TYR A 346 2.77 -11.42 15.71
N GLN A 347 2.75 -12.57 15.01
CA GLN A 347 2.37 -12.63 13.60
C GLN A 347 1.20 -13.61 13.43
N THR A 348 0.13 -13.14 12.84
CA THR A 348 -1.07 -13.96 12.57
C THR A 348 -1.51 -13.82 11.12
N ASN A 349 -1.61 -14.96 10.42
CA ASN A 349 -2.22 -15.03 9.10
C ASN A 349 -3.37 -16.04 9.11
N ARG A 350 -4.58 -15.58 8.82
CA ARG A 350 -5.78 -16.43 8.78
C ARG A 350 -6.47 -16.29 7.42
N ASN A 351 -6.86 -17.40 6.83
CA ASN A 351 -7.35 -17.41 5.47
C ASN A 351 -8.55 -18.33 5.32
N ILE A 352 -9.50 -17.93 4.48
CA ILE A 352 -10.66 -18.72 4.07
C ILE A 352 -10.58 -18.92 2.55
N CYS A 353 -10.60 -20.18 2.10
CA CYS A 353 -10.83 -20.54 0.70
C CYS A 353 -12.30 -20.98 0.56
N MET A 354 -13.08 -20.18 -0.18
CA MET A 354 -14.52 -20.41 -0.36
C MET A 354 -14.80 -21.53 -1.35
N THR A 355 -13.88 -21.79 -2.29
CA THR A 355 -13.93 -22.84 -3.30
C THR A 355 -12.71 -23.76 -3.20
N ARG A 356 -12.76 -24.89 -3.92
CA ARG A 356 -11.63 -25.83 -3.99
C ARG A 356 -10.54 -25.39 -4.96
N GLU A 357 -10.87 -24.50 -5.86
CA GLU A 357 -9.96 -23.96 -6.88
C GLU A 357 -9.14 -22.78 -6.34
N ALA A 358 -9.67 -22.05 -5.34
CA ALA A 358 -8.92 -20.99 -4.64
C ALA A 358 -7.65 -21.55 -3.98
N ARG A 359 -6.57 -20.77 -4.01
CA ARG A 359 -5.26 -21.20 -3.50
C ARG A 359 -4.72 -20.16 -2.52
N MET A 360 -4.31 -20.63 -1.34
CA MET A 360 -3.59 -19.81 -0.37
C MET A 360 -2.24 -20.44 -0.04
N TYR A 361 -1.20 -19.61 -0.08
CA TYR A 361 0.16 -19.97 0.30
C TYR A 361 0.62 -19.08 1.45
N SER A 362 0.98 -19.68 2.57
CA SER A 362 1.37 -18.92 3.76
C SER A 362 2.70 -19.45 4.30
N LYS A 363 3.64 -18.52 4.55
CA LYS A 363 4.99 -18.81 5.04
C LYS A 363 5.40 -17.81 6.12
N PRO A 364 4.92 -17.95 7.38
CA PRO A 364 5.42 -17.13 8.48
C PRO A 364 6.80 -17.62 8.93
N GLN A 365 7.71 -16.68 9.29
CA GLN A 365 9.08 -16.96 9.72
C GLN A 365 9.44 -16.08 10.92
N LEU A 366 10.13 -16.69 11.90
CA LEU A 366 10.75 -16.00 13.03
C LEU A 366 12.25 -16.27 13.01
N GLU A 367 13.06 -15.22 13.10
CA GLU A 367 14.51 -15.28 13.30
C GLU A 367 14.84 -14.50 14.55
N ILE A 368 15.23 -15.21 15.60
CA ILE A 368 15.39 -14.63 16.94
C ILE A 368 16.83 -14.84 17.39
N TYR A 369 17.51 -13.73 17.66
CA TYR A 369 18.89 -13.68 18.12
C TYR A 369 19.02 -13.04 19.53
N ALA A 370 17.91 -12.77 20.22
CA ALA A 370 17.85 -12.29 21.59
C ALA A 370 17.27 -13.36 22.52
N ASP A 371 17.66 -13.36 23.79
CA ASP A 371 17.33 -14.44 24.73
C ASP A 371 16.00 -14.26 25.45
N ASP A 372 15.66 -13.02 25.83
CA ASP A 372 14.47 -12.71 26.65
C ASP A 372 13.38 -12.02 25.81
N VAL A 373 12.63 -12.81 25.06
CA VAL A 373 11.59 -12.31 24.16
C VAL A 373 10.31 -13.14 24.23
N LYS A 374 9.19 -12.54 23.81
CA LYS A 374 7.91 -13.21 23.60
C LYS A 374 7.51 -13.10 22.14
N CYS A 375 7.83 -14.10 21.37
CA CYS A 375 7.55 -14.11 19.94
C CYS A 375 6.71 -15.34 19.57
N SER A 376 5.71 -15.12 18.75
CA SER A 376 4.91 -16.21 18.19
C SER A 376 4.42 -15.91 16.80
N HIS A 377 4.23 -16.97 16.01
CA HIS A 377 3.52 -16.88 14.76
C HIS A 377 2.42 -17.95 14.69
N GLY A 378 1.35 -17.64 13.99
CA GLY A 378 0.26 -18.56 13.73
C GLY A 378 -0.29 -18.38 12.33
N MET A 379 -0.59 -19.50 11.66
CA MET A 379 -1.26 -19.45 10.37
C MET A 379 -2.38 -20.50 10.31
N THR A 380 -3.46 -20.14 9.66
CA THR A 380 -4.56 -21.06 9.35
C THR A 380 -5.09 -20.79 7.96
N THR A 381 -5.38 -21.86 7.24
CA THR A 381 -6.14 -21.81 5.97
C THR A 381 -7.22 -22.86 6.05
N GLY A 382 -8.46 -22.46 5.91
CA GLY A 382 -9.61 -23.33 6.04
C GLY A 382 -10.76 -22.90 5.16
N GLN A 383 -11.94 -23.43 5.48
CA GLN A 383 -13.21 -23.08 4.87
C GLN A 383 -14.10 -22.42 5.93
N LEU A 384 -15.25 -21.88 5.54
CA LEU A 384 -16.25 -21.41 6.49
C LEU A 384 -16.72 -22.59 7.38
N ASP A 385 -16.99 -22.28 8.64
CA ASP A 385 -17.47 -23.25 9.61
C ASP A 385 -18.84 -23.82 9.18
N GLU A 386 -18.84 -25.11 8.80
CA GLU A 386 -20.05 -25.81 8.35
C GLU A 386 -21.11 -25.93 9.44
N GLN A 387 -20.70 -26.01 10.71
CA GLN A 387 -21.64 -26.07 11.84
C GLN A 387 -22.34 -24.72 12.02
N ALA A 388 -21.58 -23.62 11.92
CA ALA A 388 -22.14 -22.28 11.96
C ALA A 388 -23.09 -22.05 10.78
N LEU A 389 -22.73 -22.46 9.56
CA LEU A 389 -23.59 -22.37 8.39
C LEU A 389 -24.90 -23.18 8.59
N PHE A 390 -24.78 -24.44 9.04
CA PHE A 390 -25.93 -25.27 9.31
C PHE A 390 -26.87 -24.66 10.38
N TYR A 391 -26.28 -24.15 11.46
CA TYR A 391 -27.05 -23.46 12.51
C TYR A 391 -27.83 -22.25 11.97
N MET A 392 -27.17 -21.40 11.18
CA MET A 392 -27.80 -20.22 10.57
C MET A 392 -28.93 -20.61 9.63
N GLN A 393 -28.73 -21.64 8.78
CA GLN A 393 -29.76 -22.17 7.90
C GLN A 393 -30.94 -22.76 8.67
N SER A 394 -30.70 -23.42 9.79
CA SER A 394 -31.77 -23.95 10.66
C SER A 394 -32.63 -22.85 11.31
N ARG A 395 -32.11 -21.63 11.36
CA ARG A 395 -32.81 -20.40 11.79
C ARG A 395 -33.48 -19.65 10.64
N GLY A 396 -33.50 -20.20 9.42
CA GLY A 396 -34.14 -19.64 8.25
C GLY A 396 -33.28 -18.62 7.46
N ILE A 397 -31.99 -18.50 7.76
CA ILE A 397 -31.08 -17.64 7.02
C ILE A 397 -30.65 -18.36 5.74
N PRO A 398 -30.84 -17.78 4.54
CA PRO A 398 -30.39 -18.38 3.29
C PRO A 398 -28.87 -18.63 3.29
N LEU A 399 -28.42 -19.70 2.61
CA LEU A 399 -27.00 -20.09 2.59
C LEU A 399 -26.08 -18.94 2.11
N SER A 400 -26.49 -18.20 1.08
CA SER A 400 -25.73 -17.06 0.57
C SER A 400 -25.57 -15.96 1.62
N GLU A 401 -26.62 -15.65 2.36
CA GLU A 401 -26.59 -14.65 3.42
C GLU A 401 -25.76 -15.14 4.61
N ALA A 402 -25.87 -16.40 5.00
CA ALA A 402 -25.06 -17.00 6.06
C ALA A 402 -23.56 -16.95 5.71
N ARG A 403 -23.19 -17.31 4.47
CA ARG A 403 -21.80 -17.20 4.00
C ARG A 403 -21.29 -15.77 4.04
N MET A 404 -22.05 -14.81 3.55
CA MET A 404 -21.70 -13.39 3.59
C MET A 404 -21.50 -12.92 5.03
N MET A 405 -22.43 -13.20 5.94
CA MET A 405 -22.32 -12.79 7.35
C MET A 405 -21.08 -13.35 8.04
N LEU A 406 -20.76 -14.62 7.83
CA LEU A 406 -19.55 -15.23 8.40
C LEU A 406 -18.26 -14.65 7.78
N SER A 407 -18.26 -14.33 6.50
CA SER A 407 -17.11 -13.71 5.82
C SER A 407 -16.88 -12.27 6.32
N VAL A 408 -17.95 -11.50 6.50
CA VAL A 408 -17.88 -10.15 7.11
C VAL A 408 -17.35 -10.24 8.54
N ALA A 409 -17.87 -11.17 9.36
CA ALA A 409 -17.40 -11.39 10.72
C ALA A 409 -15.92 -11.80 10.76
N PHE A 410 -15.47 -12.64 9.80
CA PHE A 410 -14.08 -13.04 9.70
C PHE A 410 -13.13 -11.86 9.43
N THR A 411 -13.52 -10.91 8.59
CA THR A 411 -12.68 -9.75 8.22
C THR A 411 -12.72 -8.62 9.24
N SER A 412 -13.69 -8.63 10.15
CA SER A 412 -13.94 -7.52 11.09
C SER A 412 -12.74 -7.15 11.97
N ASP A 413 -11.93 -8.13 12.40
CA ASP A 413 -10.76 -7.86 13.25
C ASP A 413 -9.74 -6.90 12.61
N VAL A 414 -9.60 -6.93 11.26
CA VAL A 414 -8.72 -6.00 10.53
C VAL A 414 -9.36 -4.62 10.45
N ILE A 415 -10.68 -4.57 10.20
CA ILE A 415 -11.44 -3.31 10.15
C ILE A 415 -11.43 -2.64 11.54
N ASP A 416 -11.55 -3.42 12.62
CA ASP A 416 -11.57 -2.90 13.99
C ASP A 416 -10.24 -2.28 14.43
N ARG A 417 -9.12 -2.56 13.73
CA ARG A 417 -7.83 -1.87 13.93
C ARG A 417 -7.82 -0.44 13.38
N VAL A 418 -8.75 -0.08 12.52
CA VAL A 418 -8.86 1.30 12.01
C VAL A 418 -9.23 2.24 13.15
N ARG A 419 -8.47 3.32 13.35
CA ARG A 419 -8.67 4.31 14.43
C ARG A 419 -9.54 5.51 13.99
N LEU A 420 -10.02 5.53 12.74
CA LEU A 420 -10.93 6.52 12.16
C LEU A 420 -12.34 5.91 12.10
N GLU A 421 -13.22 6.27 13.02
CA GLU A 421 -14.57 5.65 13.10
C GLU A 421 -15.39 5.80 11.80
N PRO A 422 -15.44 6.98 11.13
CA PRO A 422 -16.14 7.09 9.85
C PRO A 422 -15.58 6.16 8.75
N LEU A 423 -14.26 5.96 8.72
CA LEU A 423 -13.64 5.02 7.79
C LEU A 423 -13.98 3.58 8.13
N LYS A 424 -14.00 3.22 9.41
CA LYS A 424 -14.36 1.87 9.88
C LYS A 424 -15.78 1.51 9.46
N GLU A 425 -16.75 2.40 9.68
CA GLU A 425 -18.13 2.21 9.25
C GLU A 425 -18.25 2.06 7.73
N ARG A 426 -17.50 2.89 6.98
CA ARG A 426 -17.48 2.81 5.54
C ARG A 426 -16.89 1.48 5.04
N LEU A 427 -15.81 1.02 5.63
CA LEU A 427 -15.19 -0.27 5.28
C LEU A 427 -16.11 -1.45 5.53
N ARG A 428 -16.84 -1.47 6.64
CA ARG A 428 -17.87 -2.51 6.90
C ARG A 428 -18.90 -2.57 5.77
N THR A 429 -19.39 -1.41 5.32
CA THR A 429 -20.34 -1.32 4.21
C THR A 429 -19.73 -1.80 2.89
N LEU A 430 -18.49 -1.41 2.58
CA LEU A 430 -17.80 -1.81 1.34
C LEU A 430 -17.53 -3.32 1.30
N VAL A 431 -17.10 -3.89 2.43
CA VAL A 431 -16.85 -5.33 2.57
C VAL A 431 -18.15 -6.13 2.42
N GLU A 432 -19.25 -5.67 3.03
CA GLU A 432 -20.56 -6.31 2.87
C GLU A 432 -21.02 -6.30 1.40
N ARG A 433 -20.93 -5.15 0.72
CA ARG A 433 -21.23 -5.03 -0.71
C ARG A 433 -20.37 -5.96 -1.57
N ARG A 434 -19.08 -6.03 -1.26
CA ARG A 434 -18.15 -6.91 -1.97
C ARG A 434 -18.55 -8.38 -1.88
N PHE A 435 -18.94 -8.85 -0.69
CA PHE A 435 -19.44 -10.22 -0.50
C PHE A 435 -20.83 -10.47 -1.09
N ARG A 436 -21.62 -9.42 -1.32
CA ARG A 436 -22.90 -9.53 -2.06
C ARG A 436 -22.69 -9.55 -3.59
N GLY A 437 -21.47 -9.41 -4.07
CA GLY A 437 -21.17 -9.28 -5.50
C GLY A 437 -21.60 -7.93 -6.09
N GLU A 438 -21.92 -6.95 -5.25
CA GLU A 438 -22.22 -5.59 -5.66
C GLU A 438 -20.91 -4.83 -5.96
N PRO A 439 -20.92 -3.84 -6.87
CA PRO A 439 -19.76 -2.98 -7.04
C PRO A 439 -19.39 -2.33 -5.71
N ALA A 440 -18.25 -2.69 -5.16
CA ALA A 440 -17.73 -2.12 -3.90
C ALA A 440 -17.19 -0.69 -4.10
N ARG A 441 -17.63 0.00 -5.14
CA ARG A 441 -17.12 1.34 -5.51
C ARG A 441 -17.69 2.41 -4.57
N CYS A 442 -16.87 3.38 -4.21
CA CYS A 442 -17.36 4.61 -3.60
C CYS A 442 -18.37 5.29 -4.52
N ALA A 443 -19.47 5.83 -3.98
CA ALA A 443 -20.56 6.45 -4.76
C ALA A 443 -20.07 7.58 -5.68
N GLY A 444 -18.93 8.22 -5.41
CA GLY A 444 -18.28 9.18 -6.30
C GLY A 444 -17.68 8.58 -7.56
N CYS A 445 -17.33 7.27 -7.55
CA CYS A 445 -16.80 6.56 -8.72
C CYS A 445 -17.92 6.09 -9.68
N GLU A 446 -19.16 6.00 -9.23
CA GLU A 446 -20.30 5.58 -10.07
C GLU A 446 -20.64 6.64 -11.14
N HIS A 447 -20.48 7.93 -10.84
CA HIS A 447 -20.77 9.00 -11.78
C HIS A 447 -19.72 9.19 -12.88
N ALA A 448 -18.52 8.66 -12.70
CA ALA A 448 -17.45 8.76 -13.70
C ALA A 448 -17.62 7.78 -14.87
N ASN A 449 -18.44 6.72 -14.72
CA ASN A 449 -18.75 5.75 -15.77
C ASN A 449 -20.13 5.94 -16.41
N GLY A 450 -20.89 6.95 -15.98
CA GLY A 450 -22.26 7.22 -16.42
C GLY A 450 -22.41 8.13 -17.63
N GLY A 451 -21.45 8.17 -18.53
CA GLY A 451 -21.67 8.69 -19.89
C GLY A 451 -22.53 7.70 -20.68
N SER A 452 -23.86 7.79 -20.53
CA SER A 452 -24.80 7.08 -21.39
C SER A 452 -24.52 7.44 -22.85
N VAL A 453 -24.06 6.50 -23.63
CA VAL A 453 -24.26 6.52 -25.08
C VAL A 453 -25.76 6.39 -25.28
N LYS A 454 -26.44 7.54 -25.43
CA LYS A 454 -27.73 7.63 -26.11
C LYS A 454 -27.46 7.98 -27.56
N GLY A 455 -27.91 7.13 -28.43
CA GLY A 455 -28.01 7.40 -29.85
C GLY A 455 -27.66 6.17 -30.63
#